data_c1fcaf7e3e785569c27efe933f3dfab1
#
_entry.id   c1fcaf7e3e785569c27efe933f3dfab1
#
_cell.length_a   1.000
_cell.length_b   1.000
_cell.length_c   1.000
_cell.angle_alpha   90.00
_cell.angle_beta   90.00
_cell.angle_gamma   90.00
#
_symmetry.space_group_name_H-M   'P 1'
#
loop_
_entity.id
_entity.type
_entity.pdbx_description
1 polymer ?
#
loop_
_entity_poly.entity_id
_entity_poly.type
_entity_poly.pdbx_seq_one_letter_code
_entity_poly.pdbx_strand_id
1 'polypeptide(L)'
;MWHENILGTIGNTPLVKINRLAADLPCVVLAKVEFFNPGGSVKDRIGVSMVEDAERRGLLKPGGTIIEGTSGNTGAGLALVAIAKGYRCIFTTTDKQSQEKIDVLRALGAEVMVCPTNVAPDDPRSYYSVARRLADEIPNSFYINQYDNPSNTEAHYRTTGPELWEQTEGRLTHYIAGAGTGGTISGVARYLKEQNPDVKVIGVDPYGSVYYKYFFTREFDQKEIYPYLTEGVGEDILAKNMDFDLVDDYVRVTDKDSMQVTRKLARQEGLFVGQSCGMAMAGALQWLRDHRETLTPDHVAVVILPDSGFRYLRKTYNDDWMRNHGFLEARPDLTVAQVLAARPLKGKALVAVSPTDTLDEAIERMAERSISQMPVIENGAVIGSLTESVILNRLIEQPDARDQAVREVMRSPFPIVPRSLHLDHLSAYLEQGAGAVLVEPDADGGYQIITKSDLISALAGADRNGDGFNGTT
;
A
#
# COMPACT_ATOMS: atom_id res chain seq x y z
N MET A 1 -1.70 -29.36 -19.42
CA MET A 1 -2.92 -28.63 -19.81
C MET A 1 -2.54 -27.18 -20.03
N TRP A 2 -2.95 -26.53 -21.14
CA TRP A 2 -2.71 -25.09 -21.38
C TRP A 2 -4.05 -24.38 -21.59
N HIS A 3 -4.08 -23.07 -21.39
CA HIS A 3 -5.21 -22.21 -21.69
C HIS A 3 -4.97 -21.47 -23.01
N GLU A 4 -6.02 -21.19 -23.78
CA GLU A 4 -5.90 -20.45 -25.04
C GLU A 4 -5.46 -19.01 -24.85
N ASN A 5 -5.84 -18.40 -23.74
CA ASN A 5 -5.42 -17.06 -23.34
C ASN A 5 -5.49 -16.92 -21.82
N ILE A 6 -5.09 -15.74 -21.32
CA ILE A 6 -4.99 -15.47 -19.89
C ILE A 6 -6.32 -15.54 -19.14
N LEU A 7 -7.46 -15.34 -19.82
CA LEU A 7 -8.78 -15.35 -19.18
C LEU A 7 -9.13 -16.74 -18.62
N GLY A 8 -8.61 -17.83 -19.24
CA GLY A 8 -8.79 -19.18 -18.74
C GLY A 8 -8.13 -19.48 -17.40
N THR A 9 -7.29 -18.56 -16.88
CA THR A 9 -6.64 -18.70 -15.57
C THR A 9 -7.38 -17.94 -14.46
N ILE A 10 -8.49 -17.25 -14.79
CA ILE A 10 -9.30 -16.52 -13.82
C ILE A 10 -10.14 -17.50 -13.00
N GLY A 11 -10.16 -17.30 -11.69
CA GLY A 11 -10.88 -18.18 -10.77
C GLY A 11 -10.03 -19.31 -10.21
N ASN A 12 -10.66 -20.28 -9.57
CA ASN A 12 -10.03 -21.38 -8.83
C ASN A 12 -8.90 -20.90 -7.88
N THR A 13 -9.11 -19.74 -7.29
CA THR A 13 -8.14 -19.13 -6.37
C THR A 13 -8.06 -19.95 -5.08
N PRO A 14 -6.88 -20.02 -4.43
CA PRO A 14 -6.72 -20.90 -3.27
C PRO A 14 -7.41 -20.38 -2.02
N LEU A 15 -7.77 -21.32 -1.13
CA LEU A 15 -8.02 -21.09 0.28
C LEU A 15 -6.71 -21.31 1.08
N VAL A 16 -6.38 -20.37 1.96
CA VAL A 16 -5.20 -20.45 2.84
C VAL A 16 -5.64 -20.31 4.29
N LYS A 17 -5.22 -21.23 5.14
CA LYS A 17 -5.53 -21.17 6.57
C LYS A 17 -4.75 -20.03 7.25
N ILE A 18 -5.46 -19.24 8.05
CA ILE A 18 -4.87 -18.23 8.92
C ILE A 18 -4.47 -18.87 10.24
N ASN A 19 -3.17 -18.89 10.52
CA ASN A 19 -2.63 -19.66 11.64
C ASN A 19 -2.25 -18.80 12.84
N ARG A 20 -1.58 -17.66 12.61
CA ARG A 20 -1.04 -16.82 13.68
C ARG A 20 -2.03 -15.76 14.13
N LEU A 21 -2.70 -15.09 13.18
CA LEU A 21 -3.66 -14.02 13.50
C LEU A 21 -4.95 -14.55 14.12
N ALA A 22 -5.28 -15.82 13.88
CA ALA A 22 -6.48 -16.49 14.39
C ALA A 22 -6.14 -17.58 15.43
N ALA A 23 -4.92 -17.62 15.97
CA ALA A 23 -4.49 -18.69 16.89
C ALA A 23 -5.29 -18.77 18.21
N ASP A 24 -5.90 -17.67 18.60
CA ASP A 24 -6.74 -17.56 19.80
C ASP A 24 -8.20 -17.99 19.56
N LEU A 25 -8.62 -18.23 18.31
CA LEU A 25 -10.00 -18.60 17.97
C LEU A 25 -10.19 -20.12 17.99
N PRO A 26 -11.37 -20.60 18.45
CA PRO A 26 -11.64 -22.04 18.49
C PRO A 26 -11.99 -22.60 17.09
N CYS A 27 -12.39 -21.77 16.12
CA CYS A 27 -12.81 -22.17 14.79
C CYS A 27 -11.69 -22.13 13.76
N VAL A 28 -11.92 -22.71 12.59
CA VAL A 28 -11.00 -22.61 11.44
C VAL A 28 -11.27 -21.31 10.69
N VAL A 29 -10.22 -20.50 10.48
CA VAL A 29 -10.30 -19.29 9.67
C VAL A 29 -9.48 -19.48 8.38
N LEU A 30 -10.13 -19.30 7.25
CA LEU A 30 -9.55 -19.43 5.91
C LEU A 30 -9.61 -18.10 5.17
N ALA A 31 -8.60 -17.83 4.38
CA ALA A 31 -8.53 -16.70 3.46
C ALA A 31 -8.75 -17.17 2.03
N LYS A 32 -9.73 -16.63 1.31
CA LYS A 32 -9.89 -16.78 -0.13
C LYS A 32 -9.02 -15.75 -0.83
N VAL A 33 -7.93 -16.21 -1.45
CA VAL A 33 -6.84 -15.33 -1.90
C VAL A 33 -7.03 -14.94 -3.36
N GLU A 34 -7.77 -13.87 -3.61
CA GLU A 34 -8.19 -13.44 -4.94
C GLU A 34 -7.08 -12.76 -5.77
N PHE A 35 -5.93 -12.43 -5.17
CA PHE A 35 -4.82 -11.90 -5.95
C PHE A 35 -4.10 -12.95 -6.83
N PHE A 36 -4.46 -14.22 -6.74
CA PHE A 36 -4.00 -15.24 -7.67
C PHE A 36 -4.67 -15.16 -9.04
N ASN A 37 -5.73 -14.38 -9.19
CA ASN A 37 -6.21 -14.01 -10.52
C ASN A 37 -5.12 -13.27 -11.31
N PRO A 38 -5.05 -13.41 -12.64
CA PRO A 38 -3.95 -12.88 -13.47
C PRO A 38 -3.81 -11.34 -13.42
N GLY A 39 -4.90 -10.60 -13.24
CA GLY A 39 -4.89 -9.15 -13.01
C GLY A 39 -4.65 -8.78 -11.55
N GLY A 40 -4.44 -9.75 -10.67
CA GLY A 40 -4.09 -9.57 -9.26
C GLY A 40 -5.25 -9.16 -8.37
N SER A 41 -6.50 -9.42 -8.76
CA SER A 41 -7.66 -9.10 -7.92
C SER A 41 -8.93 -9.89 -8.24
N VAL A 42 -9.87 -9.86 -7.32
CA VAL A 42 -11.23 -10.39 -7.46
C VAL A 42 -12.01 -9.79 -8.64
N LYS A 43 -11.60 -8.60 -9.12
CA LYS A 43 -12.28 -7.89 -10.20
C LYS A 43 -12.05 -8.50 -11.58
N ASP A 44 -11.09 -9.38 -11.74
CA ASP A 44 -10.87 -10.11 -12.99
C ASP A 44 -12.11 -10.94 -13.36
N ARG A 45 -12.77 -11.53 -12.36
CA ARG A 45 -13.99 -12.33 -12.50
C ARG A 45 -15.15 -11.51 -13.10
N ILE A 46 -15.37 -10.32 -12.58
CA ILE A 46 -16.46 -9.44 -13.05
C ILE A 46 -16.13 -8.84 -14.43
N GLY A 47 -14.84 -8.61 -14.74
CA GLY A 47 -14.40 -8.15 -16.05
C GLY A 47 -14.89 -9.07 -17.16
N VAL A 48 -14.68 -10.37 -17.02
CA VAL A 48 -15.16 -11.39 -17.99
C VAL A 48 -16.69 -11.38 -18.06
N SER A 49 -17.36 -11.50 -16.92
CA SER A 49 -18.82 -11.66 -16.87
C SER A 49 -19.56 -10.46 -17.47
N MET A 50 -19.15 -9.23 -17.15
CA MET A 50 -19.82 -8.01 -17.63
C MET A 50 -19.59 -7.79 -19.14
N VAL A 51 -18.38 -8.07 -19.64
CA VAL A 51 -18.10 -7.95 -21.08
C VAL A 51 -18.84 -9.01 -21.87
N GLU A 52 -18.83 -10.26 -21.43
CA GLU A 52 -19.55 -11.35 -22.13
C GLU A 52 -21.07 -11.15 -22.11
N ASP A 53 -21.62 -10.57 -21.06
CA ASP A 53 -23.02 -10.18 -21.04
C ASP A 53 -23.31 -9.06 -22.05
N ALA A 54 -22.45 -8.05 -22.11
CA ALA A 54 -22.59 -6.96 -23.08
C ALA A 54 -22.53 -7.46 -24.54
N GLU A 55 -21.62 -8.40 -24.84
CA GLU A 55 -21.52 -9.08 -26.14
C GLU A 55 -22.80 -9.85 -26.45
N ARG A 56 -23.25 -10.70 -25.53
CA ARG A 56 -24.46 -11.53 -25.70
C ARG A 56 -25.72 -10.68 -25.95
N ARG A 57 -25.80 -9.52 -25.31
CA ARG A 57 -26.90 -8.57 -25.46
C ARG A 57 -26.75 -7.64 -26.69
N GLY A 58 -25.63 -7.75 -27.43
CA GLY A 58 -25.34 -6.91 -28.59
C GLY A 58 -25.02 -5.43 -28.28
N LEU A 59 -24.72 -5.15 -27.02
CA LEU A 59 -24.38 -3.79 -26.54
C LEU A 59 -22.92 -3.42 -26.85
N LEU A 60 -22.04 -4.42 -26.92
CA LEU A 60 -20.65 -4.29 -27.33
C LEU A 60 -20.36 -5.22 -28.50
N LYS A 61 -19.89 -4.67 -29.61
CA LYS A 61 -19.57 -5.42 -30.84
C LYS A 61 -18.06 -5.54 -31.00
N PRO A 62 -17.55 -6.53 -31.79
CA PRO A 62 -16.12 -6.67 -32.07
C PRO A 62 -15.44 -5.35 -32.46
N GLY A 63 -14.24 -5.10 -31.92
CA GLY A 63 -13.48 -3.85 -32.13
C GLY A 63 -14.03 -2.64 -31.41
N GLY A 64 -15.02 -2.81 -30.54
CA GLY A 64 -15.61 -1.73 -29.74
C GLY A 64 -14.72 -1.22 -28.61
N THR A 65 -15.25 -0.26 -27.86
CA THR A 65 -14.54 0.39 -26.75
C THR A 65 -15.25 0.14 -25.42
N ILE A 66 -14.53 -0.42 -24.47
CA ILE A 66 -14.97 -0.61 -23.09
C ILE A 66 -14.67 0.67 -22.31
N ILE A 67 -15.66 1.23 -21.63
CA ILE A 67 -15.53 2.44 -20.83
C ILE A 67 -15.97 2.15 -19.41
N GLU A 68 -15.16 2.59 -18.42
CA GLU A 68 -15.50 2.41 -17.00
C GLU A 68 -14.87 3.49 -16.12
N GLY A 69 -15.65 3.94 -15.12
CA GLY A 69 -15.15 4.72 -14.01
C GLY A 69 -14.59 3.79 -12.91
N THR A 70 -13.27 3.77 -12.72
CA THR A 70 -12.67 2.75 -11.83
C THR A 70 -11.50 3.28 -11.00
N SER A 71 -11.39 2.76 -9.77
CA SER A 71 -10.24 2.97 -8.90
C SER A 71 -9.01 2.10 -9.25
N GLY A 72 -9.07 1.23 -10.26
CA GLY A 72 -7.93 0.46 -10.77
C GLY A 72 -8.14 -1.03 -10.91
N ASN A 73 -8.65 -1.77 -9.91
CA ASN A 73 -8.78 -3.23 -9.98
C ASN A 73 -9.74 -3.68 -11.08
N THR A 74 -10.91 -3.07 -11.18
CA THR A 74 -11.88 -3.36 -12.25
C THR A 74 -11.32 -3.02 -13.63
N GLY A 75 -10.62 -1.88 -13.74
CA GLY A 75 -9.94 -1.50 -14.97
C GLY A 75 -8.90 -2.52 -15.41
N ALA A 76 -8.12 -3.09 -14.48
CA ALA A 76 -7.15 -4.14 -14.80
C ALA A 76 -7.84 -5.41 -15.33
N GLY A 77 -8.91 -5.88 -14.66
CA GLY A 77 -9.69 -7.03 -15.14
C GLY A 77 -10.31 -6.79 -16.52
N LEU A 78 -10.91 -5.60 -16.74
CA LEU A 78 -11.46 -5.22 -18.04
C LEU A 78 -10.39 -5.11 -19.14
N ALA A 79 -9.20 -4.60 -18.81
CA ALA A 79 -8.09 -4.51 -19.76
C ALA A 79 -7.61 -5.89 -20.21
N LEU A 80 -7.52 -6.88 -19.30
CA LEU A 80 -7.19 -8.26 -19.69
C LEU A 80 -8.21 -8.84 -20.66
N VAL A 81 -9.50 -8.60 -20.42
CA VAL A 81 -10.57 -9.04 -21.33
C VAL A 81 -10.46 -8.32 -22.67
N ALA A 82 -10.20 -7.03 -22.65
CA ALA A 82 -10.04 -6.23 -23.86
C ALA A 82 -8.88 -6.71 -24.73
N ILE A 83 -7.72 -7.00 -24.11
CA ILE A 83 -6.55 -7.55 -24.82
C ILE A 83 -6.89 -8.91 -25.45
N ALA A 84 -7.53 -9.80 -24.69
CA ALA A 84 -7.84 -11.14 -25.17
C ALA A 84 -8.90 -11.16 -26.28
N LYS A 85 -9.84 -10.19 -26.28
CA LYS A 85 -10.97 -10.13 -27.22
C LYS A 85 -10.85 -9.05 -28.30
N GLY A 86 -9.78 -8.23 -28.28
CA GLY A 86 -9.52 -7.18 -29.29
C GLY A 86 -10.37 -5.93 -29.13
N TYR A 87 -10.67 -5.53 -27.89
CA TYR A 87 -11.36 -4.28 -27.55
C TYR A 87 -10.38 -3.16 -27.18
N ARG A 88 -10.81 -1.91 -27.28
CA ARG A 88 -10.14 -0.77 -26.67
C ARG A 88 -10.67 -0.54 -25.27
N CYS A 89 -9.89 0.11 -24.41
CA CYS A 89 -10.31 0.53 -23.09
C CYS A 89 -10.05 2.00 -22.87
N ILE A 90 -11.05 2.70 -22.31
CA ILE A 90 -10.92 4.05 -21.77
C ILE A 90 -11.41 4.02 -20.33
N PHE A 91 -10.54 4.33 -19.39
CA PHE A 91 -10.88 4.36 -17.97
C PHE A 91 -10.80 5.78 -17.43
N THR A 92 -11.82 6.17 -16.66
CA THR A 92 -11.80 7.40 -15.88
C THR A 92 -11.50 7.05 -14.44
N THR A 93 -10.66 7.85 -13.78
CA THR A 93 -10.26 7.64 -12.38
C THR A 93 -10.11 8.99 -11.68
N THR A 94 -9.93 8.97 -10.37
CA THR A 94 -9.72 10.20 -9.61
C THR A 94 -8.24 10.43 -9.31
N ASP A 95 -7.85 11.69 -9.08
CA ASP A 95 -6.51 12.12 -8.68
C ASP A 95 -6.10 11.62 -7.27
N LYS A 96 -7.05 11.10 -6.49
CA LYS A 96 -6.86 10.44 -5.18
C LYS A 96 -6.18 9.06 -5.30
N GLN A 97 -6.30 8.41 -6.45
CA GLN A 97 -5.81 7.04 -6.62
C GLN A 97 -4.28 6.97 -6.65
N SER A 98 -3.73 5.83 -6.23
CA SER A 98 -2.28 5.62 -6.29
C SER A 98 -1.78 5.63 -7.74
N GLN A 99 -0.60 6.21 -7.96
CA GLN A 99 0.02 6.28 -9.29
C GLN A 99 0.25 4.88 -9.86
N GLU A 100 0.61 3.91 -9.01
CA GLU A 100 0.83 2.52 -9.41
C GLU A 100 -0.41 1.90 -10.09
N LYS A 101 -1.62 2.21 -9.62
CA LYS A 101 -2.86 1.72 -10.25
C LYS A 101 -3.06 2.31 -11.64
N ILE A 102 -2.79 3.61 -11.80
CA ILE A 102 -2.89 4.29 -13.10
C ILE A 102 -1.85 3.72 -14.07
N ASP A 103 -0.62 3.51 -13.61
CA ASP A 103 0.48 3.01 -14.43
C ASP A 103 0.22 1.56 -14.91
N VAL A 104 -0.36 0.71 -14.08
CA VAL A 104 -0.79 -0.64 -14.48
C VAL A 104 -1.82 -0.59 -15.62
N LEU A 105 -2.82 0.27 -15.54
CA LEU A 105 -3.83 0.39 -16.60
C LEU A 105 -3.21 0.86 -17.92
N ARG A 106 -2.31 1.84 -17.88
CA ARG A 106 -1.59 2.34 -19.06
C ARG A 106 -0.65 1.27 -19.64
N ALA A 107 0.04 0.51 -18.78
CA ALA A 107 0.91 -0.59 -19.21
C ALA A 107 0.13 -1.71 -19.89
N LEU A 108 -1.14 -1.92 -19.53
CA LEU A 108 -2.06 -2.83 -20.20
C LEU A 108 -2.71 -2.22 -21.47
N GLY A 109 -2.27 -1.03 -21.92
CA GLY A 109 -2.72 -0.39 -23.15
C GLY A 109 -4.02 0.40 -23.04
N ALA A 110 -4.53 0.64 -21.84
CA ALA A 110 -5.74 1.45 -21.67
C ALA A 110 -5.43 2.96 -21.73
N GLU A 111 -6.36 3.71 -22.28
CA GLU A 111 -6.39 5.18 -22.13
C GLU A 111 -6.93 5.50 -20.73
N VAL A 112 -6.22 6.34 -19.96
CA VAL A 112 -6.63 6.69 -18.60
C VAL A 112 -6.78 8.21 -18.45
N MET A 113 -7.99 8.63 -18.12
CA MET A 113 -8.35 10.02 -17.84
C MET A 113 -8.47 10.24 -16.35
N VAL A 114 -7.66 11.16 -15.81
CA VAL A 114 -7.69 11.51 -14.38
C VAL A 114 -8.64 12.69 -14.19
N CYS A 115 -9.63 12.51 -13.33
CA CYS A 115 -10.67 13.49 -13.01
C CYS A 115 -10.48 14.00 -11.58
N PRO A 116 -10.99 15.21 -11.23
CA PRO A 116 -10.89 15.74 -9.87
C PRO A 116 -11.74 14.92 -8.90
N THR A 117 -11.19 14.69 -7.68
CA THR A 117 -11.91 14.00 -6.59
C THR A 117 -12.93 14.90 -5.90
N ASN A 118 -12.60 16.20 -5.74
CA ASN A 118 -13.39 17.14 -4.95
C ASN A 118 -14.55 17.77 -5.75
N VAL A 119 -15.38 16.92 -6.37
CA VAL A 119 -16.57 17.34 -7.11
C VAL A 119 -17.72 16.40 -6.80
N ALA A 120 -18.97 16.89 -6.90
CA ALA A 120 -20.15 16.05 -6.71
C ALA A 120 -20.23 14.96 -7.80
N PRO A 121 -20.84 13.79 -7.52
CA PRO A 121 -20.96 12.70 -8.49
C PRO A 121 -21.63 13.09 -9.81
N ASP A 122 -22.54 14.04 -9.78
CA ASP A 122 -23.29 14.59 -10.93
C ASP A 122 -22.57 15.77 -11.62
N ASP A 123 -21.45 16.25 -11.07
CA ASP A 123 -20.63 17.28 -11.73
C ASP A 123 -20.12 16.74 -13.09
N PRO A 124 -20.19 17.52 -14.18
CA PRO A 124 -19.70 17.11 -15.50
C PRO A 124 -18.22 16.68 -15.53
N ARG A 125 -17.42 17.11 -14.56
CA ARG A 125 -16.00 16.75 -14.40
C ARG A 125 -15.78 15.51 -13.58
N SER A 126 -16.81 14.98 -12.90
CA SER A 126 -16.70 13.76 -12.12
C SER A 126 -16.31 12.57 -13.02
N TYR A 127 -15.55 11.65 -12.50
CA TYR A 127 -15.12 10.48 -13.28
C TYR A 127 -16.31 9.62 -13.75
N TYR A 128 -17.42 9.61 -13.03
CA TYR A 128 -18.67 8.97 -13.45
C TYR A 128 -19.33 9.67 -14.65
N SER A 129 -19.46 11.00 -14.58
CA SER A 129 -20.08 11.80 -15.63
C SER A 129 -19.24 11.80 -16.91
N VAL A 130 -17.90 11.85 -16.76
CA VAL A 130 -16.99 11.76 -17.90
C VAL A 130 -17.08 10.38 -18.57
N ALA A 131 -17.12 9.27 -17.79
CA ALA A 131 -17.28 7.93 -18.37
C ALA A 131 -18.59 7.77 -19.15
N ARG A 132 -19.72 8.25 -18.61
CA ARG A 132 -21.02 8.22 -19.30
C ARG A 132 -20.99 9.02 -20.58
N ARG A 133 -20.48 10.27 -20.54
CA ARG A 133 -20.37 11.12 -21.72
C ARG A 133 -19.53 10.47 -22.82
N LEU A 134 -18.39 9.88 -22.48
CA LEU A 134 -17.54 9.16 -23.45
C LEU A 134 -18.28 7.99 -24.09
N ALA A 135 -19.11 7.28 -23.34
CA ALA A 135 -19.90 6.19 -23.88
C ALA A 135 -21.01 6.69 -24.85
N ASP A 136 -21.54 7.87 -24.61
CA ASP A 136 -22.52 8.49 -25.51
C ASP A 136 -21.86 9.05 -26.79
N GLU A 137 -20.62 9.55 -26.69
CA GLU A 137 -19.91 10.20 -27.80
C GLU A 137 -19.16 9.23 -28.72
N ILE A 138 -18.66 8.11 -28.18
CA ILE A 138 -17.82 7.17 -28.93
C ILE A 138 -18.69 6.06 -29.54
N PRO A 139 -18.74 5.94 -30.88
CA PRO A 139 -19.49 4.87 -31.53
C PRO A 139 -18.97 3.47 -31.14
N ASN A 140 -19.87 2.50 -31.02
CA ASN A 140 -19.56 1.13 -30.62
C ASN A 140 -18.77 1.07 -29.31
N SER A 141 -19.21 1.87 -28.31
CA SER A 141 -18.68 1.81 -26.95
C SER A 141 -19.74 1.33 -25.98
N PHE A 142 -19.29 0.84 -24.83
CA PHE A 142 -20.17 0.39 -23.76
C PHE A 142 -19.63 0.81 -22.40
N TYR A 143 -20.47 1.53 -21.63
CA TYR A 143 -20.21 1.83 -20.24
C TYR A 143 -20.57 0.64 -19.37
N ILE A 144 -19.59 0.03 -18.75
CA ILE A 144 -19.75 -1.23 -17.99
C ILE A 144 -20.62 -1.02 -16.75
N ASN A 145 -20.44 0.10 -16.03
CA ASN A 145 -21.19 0.45 -14.83
C ASN A 145 -21.19 -0.66 -13.76
N GLN A 146 -20.02 -0.96 -13.20
CA GLN A 146 -19.83 -2.04 -12.22
C GLN A 146 -20.75 -1.94 -10.99
N TYR A 147 -21.26 -0.76 -10.65
CA TYR A 147 -22.10 -0.53 -9.49
C TYR A 147 -23.54 -1.05 -9.68
N ASP A 148 -24.08 -0.90 -10.89
CA ASP A 148 -25.47 -1.23 -11.18
C ASP A 148 -25.63 -2.43 -12.14
N ASN A 149 -24.53 -2.91 -12.72
CA ASN A 149 -24.56 -4.04 -13.66
C ASN A 149 -24.74 -5.39 -12.92
N PRO A 150 -25.87 -6.09 -13.09
CA PRO A 150 -26.13 -7.34 -12.38
C PRO A 150 -25.16 -8.47 -12.74
N SER A 151 -24.46 -8.37 -13.87
CA SER A 151 -23.44 -9.36 -14.26
C SER A 151 -22.22 -9.34 -13.34
N ASN A 152 -22.05 -8.28 -12.52
CA ASN A 152 -21.09 -8.23 -11.44
C ASN A 152 -21.45 -9.27 -10.35
N THR A 153 -22.66 -9.20 -9.80
CA THR A 153 -23.15 -10.16 -8.81
C THR A 153 -23.20 -11.58 -9.36
N GLU A 154 -23.65 -11.74 -10.61
CA GLU A 154 -23.75 -13.03 -11.29
C GLU A 154 -22.40 -13.71 -11.46
N ALA A 155 -21.31 -12.96 -11.71
CA ALA A 155 -19.95 -13.51 -11.77
C ALA A 155 -19.61 -14.28 -10.49
N HIS A 156 -19.89 -13.70 -9.33
CA HIS A 156 -19.57 -14.30 -8.04
C HIS A 156 -20.52 -15.44 -7.67
N TYR A 157 -21.78 -15.34 -8.05
CA TYR A 157 -22.75 -16.41 -7.87
C TYR A 157 -22.33 -17.66 -8.64
N ARG A 158 -21.84 -17.50 -9.91
CA ARG A 158 -21.45 -18.62 -10.76
C ARG A 158 -20.05 -19.14 -10.52
N THR A 159 -19.17 -18.39 -9.90
CA THR A 159 -17.76 -18.78 -9.76
C THR A 159 -17.30 -18.80 -8.31
N THR A 160 -17.23 -17.66 -7.64
CA THR A 160 -16.66 -17.54 -6.29
C THR A 160 -17.45 -18.34 -5.25
N GLY A 161 -18.79 -18.27 -5.30
CA GLY A 161 -19.66 -19.03 -4.41
C GLY A 161 -19.46 -20.54 -4.51
N PRO A 162 -19.60 -21.14 -5.71
CA PRO A 162 -19.31 -22.56 -5.93
C PRO A 162 -17.92 -22.99 -5.49
N GLU A 163 -16.88 -22.21 -5.85
CA GLU A 163 -15.50 -22.51 -5.44
C GLU A 163 -15.36 -22.59 -3.92
N LEU A 164 -15.93 -21.64 -3.18
CA LEU A 164 -15.89 -21.64 -1.72
C LEU A 164 -16.59 -22.83 -1.11
N TRP A 165 -17.75 -23.18 -1.64
CA TRP A 165 -18.53 -24.33 -1.17
C TRP A 165 -17.79 -25.65 -1.40
N GLU A 166 -17.26 -25.84 -2.62
CA GLU A 166 -16.50 -27.04 -3.00
C GLU A 166 -15.17 -27.15 -2.21
N GLN A 167 -14.40 -26.07 -2.13
CA GLN A 167 -13.11 -26.05 -1.44
C GLN A 167 -13.21 -26.26 0.06
N THR A 168 -14.35 -25.94 0.66
CA THR A 168 -14.64 -26.22 2.07
C THR A 168 -15.40 -27.54 2.27
N GLU A 169 -15.65 -28.32 1.21
CA GLU A 169 -16.41 -29.56 1.24
C GLU A 169 -17.82 -29.38 1.87
N GLY A 170 -18.45 -28.21 1.59
CA GLY A 170 -19.74 -27.85 2.16
C GLY A 170 -19.73 -27.51 3.66
N ARG A 171 -18.56 -27.35 4.27
CA ARG A 171 -18.44 -27.08 5.72
C ARG A 171 -18.37 -25.61 6.08
N LEU A 172 -18.41 -24.68 5.10
CA LEU A 172 -18.40 -23.25 5.35
C LEU A 172 -19.62 -22.85 6.21
N THR A 173 -19.35 -22.18 7.33
CA THR A 173 -20.38 -21.70 8.27
C THR A 173 -20.47 -20.17 8.35
N HIS A 174 -19.35 -19.48 8.10
CA HIS A 174 -19.28 -18.02 8.15
C HIS A 174 -18.56 -17.50 6.91
N TYR A 175 -19.20 -16.59 6.20
CA TYR A 175 -18.66 -15.89 5.06
C TYR A 175 -18.49 -14.42 5.38
N ILE A 176 -17.27 -13.88 5.29
CA ILE A 176 -16.93 -12.52 5.70
C ILE A 176 -16.28 -11.79 4.54
N ALA A 177 -16.80 -10.62 4.19
CA ALA A 177 -16.27 -9.82 3.10
C ALA A 177 -16.46 -8.31 3.31
N GLY A 178 -15.49 -7.51 2.84
CA GLY A 178 -15.70 -6.09 2.64
C GLY A 178 -16.58 -5.83 1.43
N ALA A 179 -17.37 -4.77 1.46
CA ALA A 179 -18.24 -4.37 0.37
C ALA A 179 -17.81 -3.03 -0.22
N GLY A 180 -17.63 -2.98 -1.54
CA GLY A 180 -17.64 -1.78 -2.37
C GLY A 180 -18.90 -1.82 -3.23
N THR A 181 -18.80 -2.24 -4.51
CA THR A 181 -19.99 -2.39 -5.38
C THR A 181 -21.05 -3.37 -4.87
N GLY A 182 -20.75 -4.17 -3.87
CA GLY A 182 -21.65 -5.18 -3.30
C GLY A 182 -21.69 -6.51 -4.07
N GLY A 183 -21.20 -6.56 -5.31
CA GLY A 183 -21.34 -7.75 -6.17
C GLY A 183 -20.72 -9.02 -5.59
N THR A 184 -19.54 -8.91 -4.97
CA THR A 184 -18.84 -10.06 -4.38
C THR A 184 -19.62 -10.64 -3.20
N ILE A 185 -19.95 -9.79 -2.21
CA ILE A 185 -20.66 -10.26 -1.01
C ILE A 185 -22.03 -10.81 -1.35
N SER A 186 -22.80 -10.11 -2.19
CA SER A 186 -24.18 -10.50 -2.54
C SER A 186 -24.22 -11.76 -3.41
N GLY A 187 -23.34 -11.84 -4.43
CA GLY A 187 -23.31 -13.01 -5.33
C GLY A 187 -22.91 -14.29 -4.61
N VAL A 188 -21.89 -14.21 -3.76
CA VAL A 188 -21.44 -15.34 -2.93
C VAL A 188 -22.50 -15.71 -1.90
N ALA A 189 -23.05 -14.71 -1.17
CA ALA A 189 -24.07 -14.94 -0.15
C ALA A 189 -25.30 -15.64 -0.73
N ARG A 190 -25.79 -15.19 -1.90
CA ARG A 190 -26.91 -15.84 -2.59
C ARG A 190 -26.64 -17.32 -2.82
N TYR A 191 -25.51 -17.66 -3.40
CA TYR A 191 -25.14 -19.04 -3.65
C TYR A 191 -25.03 -19.87 -2.37
N LEU A 192 -24.30 -19.35 -1.37
CA LEU A 192 -24.08 -20.07 -0.12
C LEU A 192 -25.38 -20.32 0.67
N LYS A 193 -26.28 -19.34 0.72
CA LYS A 193 -27.58 -19.48 1.40
C LYS A 193 -28.53 -20.41 0.66
N GLU A 194 -28.40 -20.56 -0.66
CA GLU A 194 -29.13 -21.60 -1.43
C GLU A 194 -28.60 -23.00 -1.11
N GLN A 195 -27.29 -23.17 -0.81
CA GLN A 195 -26.71 -24.44 -0.40
C GLN A 195 -27.03 -24.77 1.08
N ASN A 196 -26.88 -23.78 1.96
CA ASN A 196 -27.15 -23.89 3.38
C ASN A 196 -27.63 -22.53 3.94
N PRO A 197 -28.90 -22.37 4.25
CA PRO A 197 -29.46 -21.11 4.75
C PRO A 197 -28.92 -20.66 6.11
N ASP A 198 -28.26 -21.55 6.86
CA ASP A 198 -27.69 -21.25 8.18
C ASP A 198 -26.30 -20.59 8.08
N VAL A 199 -25.71 -20.52 6.89
CA VAL A 199 -24.44 -19.79 6.67
C VAL A 199 -24.60 -18.34 7.07
N LYS A 200 -23.74 -17.86 7.98
CA LYS A 200 -23.71 -16.48 8.42
C LYS A 200 -22.87 -15.64 7.45
N VAL A 201 -23.44 -14.55 6.98
CA VAL A 201 -22.79 -13.59 6.08
C VAL A 201 -22.52 -12.30 6.84
N ILE A 202 -21.26 -11.92 6.97
CA ILE A 202 -20.85 -10.75 7.72
C ILE A 202 -20.21 -9.73 6.77
N GLY A 203 -20.79 -8.53 6.69
CA GLY A 203 -20.23 -7.40 5.99
C GLY A 203 -19.18 -6.68 6.82
N VAL A 204 -18.12 -6.19 6.19
CA VAL A 204 -17.12 -5.34 6.84
C VAL A 204 -17.02 -4.01 6.10
N ASP A 205 -17.09 -2.92 6.84
CA ASP A 205 -17.19 -1.56 6.31
C ASP A 205 -16.20 -0.61 6.97
N PRO A 206 -15.61 0.35 6.23
CA PRO A 206 -14.83 1.39 6.86
C PRO A 206 -15.73 2.45 7.52
N TYR A 207 -15.20 3.18 8.48
CA TYR A 207 -15.82 4.42 8.90
C TYR A 207 -15.78 5.42 7.74
N GLY A 208 -16.88 6.10 7.47
CA GLY A 208 -17.05 7.02 6.33
C GLY A 208 -17.85 6.43 5.18
N SER A 209 -18.27 5.16 5.28
CA SER A 209 -19.19 4.50 4.37
C SER A 209 -20.62 4.48 4.93
N VAL A 210 -21.60 4.49 4.04
CA VAL A 210 -23.03 4.47 4.40
C VAL A 210 -23.57 3.08 4.70
N TYR A 211 -22.87 2.00 4.33
CA TYR A 211 -23.42 0.64 4.35
C TYR A 211 -23.72 0.13 5.75
N TYR A 212 -22.82 0.32 6.70
CA TYR A 212 -23.02 -0.11 8.08
C TYR A 212 -24.32 0.45 8.69
N LYS A 213 -24.49 1.76 8.64
CA LYS A 213 -25.69 2.40 9.19
C LYS A 213 -26.93 1.98 8.45
N TYR A 214 -26.88 1.95 7.12
CA TYR A 214 -28.00 1.51 6.30
C TYR A 214 -28.41 0.08 6.60
N PHE A 215 -27.47 -0.83 6.84
CA PHE A 215 -27.77 -2.21 7.20
C PHE A 215 -28.67 -2.30 8.44
N PHE A 216 -28.34 -1.56 9.51
CA PHE A 216 -29.08 -1.63 10.77
C PHE A 216 -30.37 -0.78 10.79
N THR A 217 -30.41 0.34 10.06
CA THR A 217 -31.51 1.30 10.13
C THR A 217 -32.39 1.34 8.90
N ARG A 218 -31.88 0.86 7.76
CA ARG A 218 -32.47 1.00 6.42
C ARG A 218 -32.66 2.47 6.01
N GLU A 219 -31.95 3.39 6.66
CA GLU A 219 -31.96 4.82 6.34
C GLU A 219 -30.61 5.23 5.75
N PHE A 220 -30.66 5.90 4.59
CA PHE A 220 -29.48 6.51 4.01
C PHE A 220 -29.16 7.82 4.73
N ASP A 221 -27.98 7.92 5.35
CA ASP A 221 -27.55 9.12 6.07
C ASP A 221 -26.26 9.69 5.47
N GLN A 222 -26.38 10.87 4.86
CA GLN A 222 -25.23 11.60 4.30
C GLN A 222 -24.20 11.98 5.36
N LYS A 223 -24.54 12.03 6.65
CA LYS A 223 -23.59 12.35 7.72
C LYS A 223 -22.57 11.25 7.97
N GLU A 224 -22.83 10.04 7.49
CA GLU A 224 -21.89 8.93 7.52
C GLU A 224 -20.78 9.08 6.46
N ILE A 225 -20.96 9.97 5.48
CA ILE A 225 -20.02 10.15 4.38
C ILE A 225 -18.92 11.12 4.79
N TYR A 226 -17.72 10.58 5.00
CA TYR A 226 -16.51 11.36 5.21
C TYR A 226 -15.26 10.60 4.71
N PRO A 227 -14.14 11.30 4.42
CA PRO A 227 -12.98 10.68 3.85
C PRO A 227 -12.37 9.57 4.73
N TYR A 228 -12.02 8.46 4.10
CA TYR A 228 -11.23 7.36 4.67
C TYR A 228 -10.14 6.95 3.67
N LEU A 229 -9.16 6.16 4.13
CA LEU A 229 -7.95 5.83 3.38
C LEU A 229 -7.95 4.42 2.80
N THR A 230 -8.78 3.52 3.32
CA THR A 230 -8.89 2.15 2.83
C THR A 230 -9.53 2.15 1.44
N GLU A 231 -8.80 1.65 0.44
CA GLU A 231 -9.22 1.71 -0.96
C GLU A 231 -10.00 0.45 -1.38
N GLY A 232 -11.01 0.65 -2.25
CA GLY A 232 -11.75 -0.42 -2.93
C GLY A 232 -12.88 -1.05 -2.13
N VAL A 233 -13.25 -0.46 -1.01
CA VAL A 233 -14.35 -0.84 -0.13
C VAL A 233 -15.00 0.41 0.47
N GLY A 234 -16.24 0.25 0.94
CA GLY A 234 -17.04 1.36 1.44
C GLY A 234 -17.58 2.23 0.31
N GLU A 235 -18.74 2.82 0.49
CA GLU A 235 -19.41 3.64 -0.53
C GLU A 235 -20.13 4.84 0.10
N ASP A 236 -20.32 5.86 -0.73
CA ASP A 236 -21.15 7.05 -0.45
C ASP A 236 -22.52 6.98 -1.16
N ILE A 237 -22.81 5.86 -1.79
CA ILE A 237 -24.07 5.54 -2.47
C ILE A 237 -24.54 4.13 -2.09
N LEU A 238 -25.81 3.83 -2.36
CA LEU A 238 -26.34 2.47 -2.28
C LEU A 238 -26.22 1.83 -3.68
N ALA A 239 -25.17 1.04 -3.88
CA ALA A 239 -24.97 0.32 -5.14
C ALA A 239 -26.05 -0.76 -5.33
N LYS A 240 -26.59 -0.90 -6.55
CA LYS A 240 -27.67 -1.88 -6.84
C LYS A 240 -27.22 -3.33 -6.72
N ASN A 241 -25.93 -3.58 -6.82
CA ASN A 241 -25.39 -4.92 -6.63
C ASN A 241 -25.26 -5.34 -5.16
N MET A 242 -25.48 -4.41 -4.21
CA MET A 242 -25.48 -4.72 -2.79
C MET A 242 -26.87 -5.17 -2.31
N ASP A 243 -26.99 -6.43 -1.97
CA ASP A 243 -28.18 -7.01 -1.39
C ASP A 243 -28.01 -7.19 0.13
N PHE A 244 -28.54 -6.23 0.88
CA PHE A 244 -28.46 -6.22 2.34
C PHE A 244 -29.30 -7.31 3.02
N ASP A 245 -30.27 -7.89 2.33
CA ASP A 245 -31.15 -8.91 2.91
C ASP A 245 -30.46 -10.29 2.96
N LEU A 246 -29.35 -10.45 2.22
CA LEU A 246 -28.49 -11.64 2.29
C LEU A 246 -27.41 -11.57 3.39
N VAL A 247 -27.26 -10.42 4.04
CA VAL A 247 -26.25 -10.19 5.08
C VAL A 247 -26.87 -10.34 6.45
N ASP A 248 -26.22 -11.08 7.36
CA ASP A 248 -26.71 -11.35 8.71
C ASP A 248 -26.19 -10.35 9.74
N ASP A 249 -24.99 -9.78 9.53
CA ASP A 249 -24.39 -8.81 10.45
C ASP A 249 -23.36 -7.92 9.75
N TYR A 250 -22.98 -6.82 10.38
CA TYR A 250 -22.03 -5.84 9.84
C TYR A 250 -21.07 -5.34 10.90
N VAL A 251 -19.77 -5.18 10.54
CA VAL A 251 -18.72 -4.68 11.43
C VAL A 251 -18.06 -3.47 10.82
N ARG A 252 -17.75 -2.44 11.62
CA ARG A 252 -16.92 -1.30 11.22
C ARG A 252 -15.47 -1.47 11.63
N VAL A 253 -14.56 -1.08 10.75
CA VAL A 253 -13.11 -1.14 10.96
C VAL A 253 -12.50 0.22 10.67
N THR A 254 -11.57 0.66 11.53
CA THR A 254 -10.82 1.90 11.29
C THR A 254 -9.74 1.70 10.22
N ASP A 255 -9.33 2.80 9.57
CA ASP A 255 -8.19 2.77 8.65
C ASP A 255 -6.92 2.24 9.34
N LYS A 256 -6.68 2.64 10.58
CA LYS A 256 -5.53 2.16 11.36
C LYS A 256 -5.53 0.64 11.49
N ASP A 257 -6.65 0.04 11.88
CA ASP A 257 -6.76 -1.41 12.04
C ASP A 257 -6.62 -2.11 10.69
N SER A 258 -7.25 -1.56 9.64
CA SER A 258 -7.12 -2.06 8.26
C SER A 258 -5.65 -2.12 7.82
N MET A 259 -4.91 -1.02 7.96
CA MET A 259 -3.52 -0.93 7.53
C MET A 259 -2.58 -1.80 8.37
N GLN A 260 -2.80 -1.84 9.68
CA GLN A 260 -1.99 -2.68 10.58
C GLN A 260 -2.20 -4.17 10.31
N VAL A 261 -3.45 -4.61 10.11
CA VAL A 261 -3.75 -6.02 9.80
C VAL A 261 -3.27 -6.39 8.40
N THR A 262 -3.33 -5.48 7.41
CA THR A 262 -2.70 -5.68 6.09
C THR A 262 -1.22 -6.06 6.24
N ARG A 263 -0.47 -5.31 7.04
CA ARG A 263 0.95 -5.58 7.30
C ARG A 263 1.17 -6.87 8.11
N LYS A 264 0.29 -7.17 9.07
CA LYS A 264 0.36 -8.42 9.84
C LYS A 264 0.10 -9.64 8.94
N LEU A 265 -0.85 -9.60 8.01
CA LEU A 265 -1.08 -10.65 7.02
C LEU A 265 0.20 -10.93 6.22
N ALA A 266 0.88 -9.89 5.74
CA ALA A 266 2.14 -10.05 5.00
C ALA A 266 3.26 -10.64 5.87
N ARG A 267 3.45 -10.12 7.10
CA ARG A 267 4.60 -10.46 7.94
C ARG A 267 4.42 -11.76 8.75
N GLN A 268 3.20 -12.11 9.10
CA GLN A 268 2.90 -13.25 9.96
C GLN A 268 2.32 -14.44 9.20
N GLU A 269 1.53 -14.19 8.15
CA GLU A 269 0.90 -15.25 7.35
C GLU A 269 1.53 -15.44 5.97
N GLY A 270 2.44 -14.55 5.55
CA GLY A 270 3.06 -14.57 4.23
C GLY A 270 2.11 -14.11 3.11
N LEU A 271 0.97 -13.52 3.44
CA LEU A 271 -0.04 -13.06 2.50
C LEU A 271 0.19 -11.58 2.18
N PHE A 272 0.82 -11.30 1.04
CA PHE A 272 1.12 -9.94 0.59
C PHE A 272 -0.08 -9.33 -0.14
N VAL A 273 -0.95 -8.67 0.63
CA VAL A 273 -2.30 -8.25 0.23
C VAL A 273 -2.53 -6.74 0.30
N GLY A 274 -3.62 -6.26 -0.30
CA GLY A 274 -4.02 -4.85 -0.26
C GLY A 274 -4.79 -4.45 1.00
N GLN A 275 -5.15 -3.17 1.07
CA GLN A 275 -5.77 -2.53 2.24
C GLN A 275 -7.14 -3.12 2.59
N SER A 276 -7.99 -3.36 1.58
CA SER A 276 -9.31 -3.96 1.77
C SER A 276 -9.24 -5.39 2.32
N CYS A 277 -8.14 -6.12 2.05
CA CYS A 277 -7.90 -7.42 2.65
C CYS A 277 -7.64 -7.32 4.16
N GLY A 278 -6.84 -6.33 4.56
CA GLY A 278 -6.59 -6.05 5.97
C GLY A 278 -7.87 -5.63 6.70
N MET A 279 -8.70 -4.80 6.06
CA MET A 279 -10.01 -4.43 6.60
C MET A 279 -10.92 -5.65 6.79
N ALA A 280 -11.08 -6.46 5.75
CA ALA A 280 -11.91 -7.67 5.81
C ALA A 280 -11.43 -8.62 6.91
N MET A 281 -10.12 -8.85 7.02
CA MET A 281 -9.54 -9.70 8.06
C MET A 281 -9.66 -9.09 9.45
N ALA A 282 -9.46 -7.77 9.61
CA ALA A 282 -9.62 -7.09 10.90
C ALA A 282 -11.05 -7.22 11.41
N GLY A 283 -12.04 -6.94 10.55
CA GLY A 283 -13.46 -7.11 10.88
C GLY A 283 -13.83 -8.56 11.18
N ALA A 284 -13.31 -9.50 10.40
CA ALA A 284 -13.51 -10.93 10.64
C ALA A 284 -12.99 -11.36 12.01
N LEU A 285 -11.74 -11.01 12.34
CA LEU A 285 -11.13 -11.35 13.63
C LEU A 285 -11.87 -10.68 14.80
N GLN A 286 -12.30 -9.42 14.62
CA GLN A 286 -13.11 -8.71 15.61
C GLN A 286 -14.44 -9.44 15.84
N TRP A 287 -15.22 -9.68 14.79
CA TRP A 287 -16.52 -10.35 14.90
C TRP A 287 -16.41 -11.74 15.51
N LEU A 288 -15.45 -12.55 15.06
CA LEU A 288 -15.24 -13.90 15.59
C LEU A 288 -14.82 -13.90 17.07
N ARG A 289 -14.06 -12.90 17.52
CA ARG A 289 -13.69 -12.74 18.94
C ARG A 289 -14.87 -12.32 19.78
N ASP A 290 -15.69 -11.39 19.30
CA ASP A 290 -16.89 -10.92 19.98
C ASP A 290 -17.93 -12.04 20.14
N HIS A 291 -17.92 -13.02 19.23
CA HIS A 291 -18.82 -14.18 19.24
C HIS A 291 -18.15 -15.50 19.69
N ARG A 292 -16.96 -15.42 20.29
CA ARG A 292 -16.11 -16.57 20.62
C ARG A 292 -16.84 -17.67 21.38
N GLU A 293 -17.76 -17.32 22.26
CA GLU A 293 -18.52 -18.25 23.11
C GLU A 293 -19.43 -19.18 22.30
N THR A 294 -19.84 -18.76 21.12
CA THR A 294 -20.71 -19.53 20.21
C THR A 294 -19.95 -20.36 19.20
N LEU A 295 -18.65 -20.11 19.05
CA LEU A 295 -17.79 -20.78 18.08
C LEU A 295 -17.28 -22.12 18.60
N THR A 296 -17.15 -23.08 17.70
CA THR A 296 -16.61 -24.42 17.94
C THR A 296 -15.53 -24.78 16.91
N PRO A 297 -14.73 -25.84 17.12
CA PRO A 297 -13.78 -26.31 16.13
C PRO A 297 -14.39 -26.75 14.78
N ASP A 298 -15.68 -27.03 14.75
CA ASP A 298 -16.40 -27.44 13.53
C ASP A 298 -16.80 -26.23 12.66
N HIS A 299 -16.76 -25.01 13.20
CA HIS A 299 -17.04 -23.82 12.44
C HIS A 299 -15.88 -23.47 11.50
N VAL A 300 -16.24 -23.15 10.25
CA VAL A 300 -15.30 -22.73 9.19
C VAL A 300 -15.69 -21.34 8.72
N ALA A 301 -14.86 -20.36 9.04
CA ALA A 301 -15.01 -18.99 8.60
C ALA A 301 -14.11 -18.72 7.38
N VAL A 302 -14.66 -18.16 6.31
CA VAL A 302 -13.89 -17.76 5.12
C VAL A 302 -13.95 -16.26 4.94
N VAL A 303 -12.78 -15.64 4.78
CA VAL A 303 -12.59 -14.21 4.54
C VAL A 303 -12.10 -13.98 3.13
N ILE A 304 -12.75 -13.10 2.37
CA ILE A 304 -12.27 -12.69 1.03
C ILE A 304 -11.11 -11.72 1.18
N LEU A 305 -10.00 -12.01 0.51
CA LEU A 305 -8.84 -11.13 0.35
C LEU A 305 -8.77 -10.66 -1.10
N PRO A 306 -9.32 -9.45 -1.41
CA PRO A 306 -9.64 -9.06 -2.78
C PRO A 306 -8.45 -8.84 -3.72
N ASP A 307 -7.31 -8.31 -3.24
CA ASP A 307 -6.22 -7.90 -4.13
C ASP A 307 -4.82 -8.01 -3.54
N SER A 308 -3.82 -7.76 -4.40
CA SER A 308 -2.39 -7.83 -4.07
C SER A 308 -1.86 -6.57 -3.41
N GLY A 309 -0.87 -6.73 -2.53
CA GLY A 309 -0.11 -5.66 -1.88
C GLY A 309 0.77 -4.81 -2.82
N PHE A 310 1.08 -5.30 -4.02
CA PHE A 310 1.95 -4.57 -4.97
C PHE A 310 1.41 -3.20 -5.40
N ARG A 311 0.11 -2.95 -5.22
CA ARG A 311 -0.54 -1.68 -5.53
C ARG A 311 -0.49 -0.64 -4.41
N TYR A 312 0.17 -0.97 -3.27
CA TYR A 312 0.14 -0.17 -2.05
C TYR A 312 1.53 0.02 -1.43
N LEU A 313 2.60 -0.18 -2.23
CA LEU A 313 3.99 -0.10 -1.76
C LEU A 313 4.34 1.28 -1.19
N ARG A 314 3.83 2.34 -1.80
CA ARG A 314 4.07 3.72 -1.35
C ARG A 314 3.11 4.20 -0.25
N LYS A 315 2.11 3.38 0.11
CA LYS A 315 1.12 3.66 1.15
C LYS A 315 1.30 2.71 2.34
N THR A 316 0.45 1.71 2.47
CA THR A 316 0.42 0.78 3.62
C THR A 316 1.76 0.08 3.91
N TYR A 317 2.58 -0.16 2.88
CA TYR A 317 3.89 -0.80 3.06
C TYR A 317 5.05 0.18 3.19
N ASN A 318 4.79 1.48 3.14
CA ASN A 318 5.75 2.54 3.43
C ASN A 318 5.61 3.00 4.88
N ASP A 319 6.69 2.90 5.66
CA ASP A 319 6.68 3.21 7.10
C ASP A 319 6.44 4.70 7.35
N ASP A 320 6.97 5.60 6.51
CA ASP A 320 6.79 7.04 6.69
C ASP A 320 5.35 7.44 6.38
N TRP A 321 4.75 6.86 5.32
CA TRP A 321 3.33 7.04 5.06
C TRP A 321 2.47 6.59 6.26
N MET A 322 2.77 5.42 6.82
CA MET A 322 2.05 4.88 7.98
C MET A 322 2.19 5.77 9.23
N ARG A 323 3.38 6.33 9.48
CA ARG A 323 3.61 7.26 10.60
C ARG A 323 2.91 8.58 10.41
N ASN A 324 2.99 9.15 9.20
CA ASN A 324 2.33 10.43 8.86
C ASN A 324 0.81 10.38 9.04
N HIS A 325 0.22 9.17 8.99
CA HIS A 325 -1.20 8.95 9.26
C HIS A 325 -1.50 8.45 10.68
N GLY A 326 -0.48 8.36 11.56
CA GLY A 326 -0.66 7.90 12.95
C GLY A 326 -0.95 6.39 13.08
N PHE A 327 -0.62 5.58 12.07
CA PHE A 327 -0.88 4.15 12.04
C PHE A 327 0.28 3.31 12.59
N LEU A 328 1.47 3.89 12.69
CA LEU A 328 2.60 3.38 13.44
C LEU A 328 2.99 4.39 14.52
N GLU A 329 3.61 3.90 15.57
CA GLU A 329 4.20 4.78 16.58
C GLU A 329 5.20 5.72 15.92
N ALA A 330 5.20 6.96 16.38
CA ALA A 330 6.22 7.93 15.97
C ALA A 330 7.59 7.33 16.31
N ARG A 331 8.56 7.45 15.40
CA ARG A 331 9.96 7.23 15.80
C ARG A 331 10.26 8.15 16.98
N PRO A 332 11.15 7.75 17.90
CA PRO A 332 11.65 8.70 18.90
C PRO A 332 12.02 9.97 18.15
N ASP A 333 11.47 11.09 18.62
CA ASP A 333 11.67 12.41 18.01
C ASP A 333 13.10 12.88 18.29
N LEU A 334 14.07 12.22 17.64
CA LEU A 334 15.48 12.47 17.82
C LEU A 334 15.90 13.62 16.91
N THR A 335 16.48 14.63 17.51
CA THR A 335 17.14 15.74 16.81
C THR A 335 18.63 15.45 16.61
N VAL A 336 19.24 16.19 15.69
CA VAL A 336 20.70 16.20 15.51
C VAL A 336 21.44 16.43 16.81
N ALA A 337 20.96 17.33 17.67
CA ALA A 337 21.53 17.59 19.01
C ALA A 337 21.54 16.33 19.88
N GLN A 338 20.47 15.56 19.88
CA GLN A 338 20.35 14.33 20.67
C GLN A 338 21.22 13.20 20.11
N VAL A 339 21.36 13.08 18.79
CA VAL A 339 22.29 12.16 18.16
C VAL A 339 23.74 12.46 18.58
N LEU A 340 24.12 13.74 18.58
CA LEU A 340 25.43 14.17 19.04
C LEU A 340 25.65 13.89 20.53
N ALA A 341 24.63 14.11 21.37
CA ALA A 341 24.68 13.85 22.81
C ALA A 341 24.77 12.34 23.15
N ALA A 342 24.20 11.47 22.32
CA ALA A 342 24.25 10.03 22.51
C ALA A 342 25.60 9.40 22.12
N ARG A 343 26.52 10.15 21.51
CA ARG A 343 27.87 9.66 21.22
C ARG A 343 28.64 9.41 22.52
N PRO A 344 29.41 8.30 22.61
CA PRO A 344 30.33 8.13 23.73
C PRO A 344 31.29 9.33 23.75
N LEU A 345 31.33 10.03 24.87
CA LEU A 345 32.21 11.17 25.12
C LEU A 345 33.67 10.77 25.04
N LYS A 346 34.21 10.61 23.85
CA LYS A 346 35.65 10.75 23.61
C LYS A 346 35.78 11.76 22.47
N GLY A 347 36.02 13.00 22.87
CA GLY A 347 36.16 14.17 22.03
C GLY A 347 37.01 13.90 20.81
N LYS A 348 36.35 13.71 19.66
CA LYS A 348 37.01 13.88 18.39
C LYS A 348 36.67 15.30 17.94
N ALA A 349 37.64 16.21 18.14
CA ALA A 349 37.66 17.44 17.38
C ALA A 349 37.45 17.09 15.90
N LEU A 350 36.71 17.90 15.18
CA LEU A 350 36.51 17.69 13.75
C LEU A 350 37.88 17.58 13.06
N VAL A 351 38.13 16.47 12.41
CA VAL A 351 39.32 16.28 11.59
C VAL A 351 39.02 16.90 10.22
N ALA A 352 39.83 17.86 9.81
CA ALA A 352 39.73 18.58 8.56
C ALA A 352 41.08 18.65 7.84
N VAL A 353 41.02 18.95 6.58
CA VAL A 353 42.23 19.27 5.78
C VAL A 353 42.15 20.69 5.23
N SER A 354 43.31 21.27 4.98
CA SER A 354 43.46 22.53 4.22
C SER A 354 43.40 22.25 2.72
N PRO A 355 42.89 23.17 1.90
CA PRO A 355 42.94 23.03 0.45
C PRO A 355 44.38 22.96 -0.11
N THR A 356 45.38 23.40 0.66
CA THR A 356 46.83 23.35 0.31
C THR A 356 47.52 22.09 0.81
N ASP A 357 46.90 21.29 1.67
CA ASP A 357 47.44 20.00 2.10
C ASP A 357 47.54 19.06 0.88
N THR A 358 48.48 18.13 0.90
CA THR A 358 48.61 17.10 -0.15
C THR A 358 47.62 15.94 0.06
N LEU A 359 47.37 15.16 -0.98
CA LEU A 359 46.56 13.94 -0.83
C LEU A 359 47.22 12.93 0.10
N ASP A 360 48.55 12.87 0.13
CA ASP A 360 49.27 11.96 1.05
C ASP A 360 49.05 12.34 2.50
N GLU A 361 49.14 13.62 2.86
CA GLU A 361 48.80 14.12 4.21
C GLU A 361 47.31 13.84 4.58
N ALA A 362 46.41 13.95 3.60
CA ALA A 362 45.01 13.63 3.83
C ALA A 362 44.80 12.13 4.08
N ILE A 363 45.46 11.25 3.34
CA ILE A 363 45.43 9.78 3.52
C ILE A 363 45.98 9.41 4.88
N GLU A 364 47.11 9.96 5.31
CA GLU A 364 47.69 9.70 6.61
C GLU A 364 46.71 10.10 7.75
N ARG A 365 46.09 11.28 7.67
CA ARG A 365 45.11 11.74 8.65
C ARG A 365 43.88 10.82 8.71
N MET A 366 43.38 10.34 7.54
CA MET A 366 42.28 9.38 7.50
C MET A 366 42.66 8.08 8.18
N ALA A 367 43.84 7.55 7.89
CA ALA A 367 44.33 6.29 8.47
C ALA A 367 44.55 6.41 10.01
N GLU A 368 45.23 7.45 10.47
CA GLU A 368 45.49 7.67 11.90
C GLU A 368 44.23 7.83 12.72
N ARG A 369 43.20 8.46 12.17
CA ARG A 369 41.93 8.71 12.87
C ARG A 369 40.84 7.68 12.58
N SER A 370 41.13 6.70 11.74
CA SER A 370 40.15 5.68 11.28
C SER A 370 38.85 6.33 10.76
N ILE A 371 39.00 7.31 9.87
CA ILE A 371 37.87 8.01 9.25
C ILE A 371 37.96 7.90 7.73
N SER A 372 36.83 7.84 7.06
CA SER A 372 36.71 7.68 5.59
C SER A 372 36.37 8.97 4.87
N GLN A 373 36.23 10.08 5.59
CA GLN A 373 35.81 11.35 5.01
C GLN A 373 36.11 12.52 5.95
N MET A 374 36.39 13.69 5.38
CA MET A 374 36.63 14.91 6.13
C MET A 374 36.29 16.18 5.31
N PRO A 375 35.90 17.27 5.97
CA PRO A 375 35.73 18.56 5.30
C PRO A 375 37.04 19.19 4.95
N VAL A 376 37.01 20.00 3.89
CA VAL A 376 38.11 20.92 3.51
C VAL A 376 37.76 22.30 4.05
N ILE A 377 38.62 22.82 4.90
CA ILE A 377 38.40 24.11 5.59
C ILE A 377 39.51 25.10 5.22
N GLU A 378 39.12 26.32 4.83
CA GLU A 378 39.98 27.45 4.60
C GLU A 378 39.49 28.68 5.38
N ASN A 379 40.34 29.27 6.18
CA ASN A 379 39.99 30.45 7.02
C ASN A 379 38.73 30.30 7.85
N GLY A 380 38.47 29.10 8.39
CA GLY A 380 37.30 28.79 9.19
C GLY A 380 36.03 28.47 8.39
N ALA A 381 36.06 28.63 7.07
CA ALA A 381 34.94 28.29 6.17
C ALA A 381 35.10 26.90 5.56
N VAL A 382 34.02 26.13 5.50
CA VAL A 382 33.97 24.83 4.82
C VAL A 382 33.82 25.07 3.32
N ILE A 383 34.88 24.76 2.54
CA ILE A 383 34.92 25.02 1.10
C ILE A 383 34.82 23.77 0.24
N GLY A 384 34.92 22.58 0.85
CA GLY A 384 34.88 21.32 0.14
C GLY A 384 34.72 20.10 1.05
N SER A 385 34.74 18.94 0.44
CA SER A 385 34.76 17.64 1.11
C SER A 385 35.74 16.70 0.42
N LEU A 386 36.33 15.79 1.19
CA LEU A 386 37.23 14.76 0.70
C LEU A 386 36.82 13.41 1.32
N THR A 387 36.68 12.37 0.48
CA THR A 387 36.32 11.03 0.89
C THR A 387 37.32 10.00 0.36
N GLU A 388 37.44 8.84 1.01
CA GLU A 388 38.27 7.74 0.48
C GLU A 388 37.96 7.40 -0.97
N SER A 389 36.69 7.42 -1.37
CA SER A 389 36.29 7.13 -2.75
C SER A 389 36.81 8.15 -3.73
N VAL A 390 36.86 9.44 -3.36
CA VAL A 390 37.42 10.50 -4.20
C VAL A 390 38.91 10.32 -4.37
N ILE A 391 39.61 10.04 -3.27
CA ILE A 391 41.06 9.77 -3.27
C ILE A 391 41.36 8.53 -4.10
N LEU A 392 40.67 7.42 -3.88
CA LEU A 392 40.86 6.16 -4.59
C LEU A 392 40.70 6.35 -6.11
N ASN A 393 39.62 7.01 -6.55
CA ASN A 393 39.38 7.27 -7.96
C ASN A 393 40.53 8.10 -8.57
N ARG A 394 41.00 9.11 -7.83
CA ARG A 394 42.12 9.95 -8.31
C ARG A 394 43.43 9.18 -8.46
N LEU A 395 43.74 8.32 -7.48
CA LEU A 395 44.97 7.50 -7.52
C LEU A 395 44.89 6.37 -8.57
N ILE A 396 43.68 5.87 -8.90
CA ILE A 396 43.49 4.92 -10.02
C ILE A 396 43.80 5.63 -11.37
N GLU A 397 43.29 6.87 -11.54
CA GLU A 397 43.50 7.65 -12.74
C GLU A 397 44.96 8.14 -12.90
N GLN A 398 45.55 8.53 -11.77
CA GLN A 398 46.92 9.07 -11.72
C GLN A 398 47.65 8.53 -10.48
N PRO A 399 48.40 7.43 -10.57
CA PRO A 399 49.13 6.83 -9.44
C PRO A 399 50.09 7.79 -8.71
N ASP A 400 50.62 8.78 -9.39
CA ASP A 400 51.55 9.76 -8.83
C ASP A 400 50.84 11.00 -8.24
N ALA A 401 49.50 10.98 -8.08
CA ALA A 401 48.73 12.14 -7.60
C ALA A 401 48.90 12.43 -6.09
N ARG A 402 49.71 11.68 -5.35
CA ARG A 402 49.87 11.83 -3.88
C ARG A 402 50.32 13.25 -3.48
N ASP A 403 51.15 13.89 -4.29
CA ASP A 403 51.67 15.26 -4.05
C ASP A 403 50.71 16.36 -4.52
N GLN A 404 49.55 15.98 -5.12
CA GLN A 404 48.52 16.97 -5.54
C GLN A 404 47.87 17.62 -4.33
N ALA A 405 47.58 18.93 -4.50
CA ALA A 405 46.85 19.66 -3.47
C ALA A 405 45.39 19.19 -3.38
N VAL A 406 44.85 19.07 -2.20
CA VAL A 406 43.44 18.68 -1.91
C VAL A 406 42.45 19.53 -2.72
N ARG A 407 42.75 20.83 -2.95
CA ARG A 407 41.95 21.75 -3.78
C ARG A 407 41.65 21.23 -5.17
N GLU A 408 42.54 20.45 -5.76
CA GLU A 408 42.42 19.98 -7.14
C GLU A 408 41.46 18.78 -7.27
N VAL A 409 41.17 18.09 -6.14
CA VAL A 409 40.41 16.85 -6.12
C VAL A 409 39.18 16.91 -5.25
N MET A 410 39.08 17.88 -4.33
CA MET A 410 37.93 18.02 -3.43
C MET A 410 36.60 18.14 -4.18
N ARG A 411 35.53 17.71 -3.54
CA ARG A 411 34.15 17.85 -4.01
C ARG A 411 33.44 18.98 -3.27
N SER A 412 32.18 19.24 -3.66
CA SER A 412 31.32 20.20 -2.97
C SER A 412 31.30 19.96 -1.48
N PRO A 413 31.16 21.00 -0.64
CA PRO A 413 31.06 20.84 0.81
C PRO A 413 29.96 19.86 1.24
N PHE A 414 30.16 19.19 2.37
CA PHE A 414 29.07 18.49 3.02
C PHE A 414 27.94 19.47 3.37
N PRO A 415 26.66 19.05 3.27
CA PRO A 415 25.53 19.87 3.71
C PRO A 415 25.72 20.27 5.19
N ILE A 416 25.40 21.52 5.51
CA ILE A 416 25.39 22.01 6.90
C ILE A 416 23.95 22.02 7.38
N VAL A 417 23.70 21.44 8.54
CA VAL A 417 22.36 21.28 9.13
C VAL A 417 22.28 21.85 10.54
N PRO A 418 21.13 22.41 10.93
CA PRO A 418 20.95 22.93 12.30
C PRO A 418 20.83 21.79 13.31
N ARG A 419 21.22 22.06 14.55
CA ARG A 419 21.11 21.12 15.68
C ARG A 419 19.67 20.71 16.00
N SER A 420 18.71 21.54 15.66
CA SER A 420 17.28 21.29 15.83
C SER A 420 16.67 20.41 14.74
N LEU A 421 17.41 20.08 13.67
CA LEU A 421 16.90 19.24 12.59
C LEU A 421 16.53 17.86 13.12
N HIS A 422 15.35 17.40 12.77
CA HIS A 422 14.87 16.05 13.10
C HIS A 422 15.57 14.98 12.27
N LEU A 423 15.75 13.80 12.87
CA LEU A 423 16.48 12.68 12.28
C LEU A 423 15.91 12.24 10.93
N ASP A 424 14.59 12.30 10.77
CA ASP A 424 13.90 11.92 9.53
C ASP A 424 14.31 12.80 8.35
N HIS A 425 14.54 14.08 8.57
CA HIS A 425 15.05 15.00 7.56
C HIS A 425 16.54 14.81 7.30
N LEU A 426 17.29 14.41 8.32
CA LEU A 426 18.73 14.15 8.20
C LEU A 426 19.02 12.95 7.27
N SER A 427 18.17 11.91 7.32
CA SER A 427 18.32 10.74 6.45
C SER A 427 18.28 11.10 4.97
N ALA A 428 17.43 12.05 4.57
CA ALA A 428 17.32 12.50 3.19
C ALA A 428 18.63 13.10 2.61
N TYR A 429 19.39 13.84 3.44
CA TYR A 429 20.69 14.35 3.02
C TYR A 429 21.71 13.24 2.77
N LEU A 430 21.68 12.19 3.58
CA LEU A 430 22.61 11.06 3.47
C LEU A 430 22.21 10.07 2.37
N GLU A 431 20.94 9.99 2.00
CA GLU A 431 20.43 9.18 0.88
C GLU A 431 20.77 9.80 -0.47
N GLN A 432 20.81 11.13 -0.58
CA GLN A 432 21.16 11.85 -1.80
C GLN A 432 22.66 11.79 -2.18
N GLY A 433 23.44 10.94 -1.48
CA GLY A 433 24.84 10.69 -1.81
C GLY A 433 25.84 11.49 -0.97
N ALA A 434 25.39 12.32 -0.04
CA ALA A 434 26.29 12.92 0.94
C ALA A 434 26.75 11.84 1.93
N GLY A 435 28.05 11.58 2.00
CA GLY A 435 28.63 10.59 2.92
C GLY A 435 28.47 10.99 4.39
N ALA A 436 28.34 12.30 4.64
CA ALA A 436 28.19 12.93 5.95
C ALA A 436 27.44 14.25 5.84
N VAL A 437 27.01 14.78 6.97
CA VAL A 437 26.59 16.18 7.12
C VAL A 437 27.42 16.87 8.20
N LEU A 438 27.61 18.16 8.05
CA LEU A 438 28.17 19.00 9.11
C LEU A 438 27.03 19.64 9.92
N VAL A 439 27.24 19.78 11.21
CA VAL A 439 26.31 20.45 12.11
C VAL A 439 26.80 21.86 12.33
N GLU A 440 25.88 22.83 12.32
CA GLU A 440 26.17 24.23 12.62
C GLU A 440 27.02 24.37 13.89
N PRO A 441 27.97 25.29 13.90
CA PRO A 441 28.83 25.56 15.06
C PRO A 441 27.98 25.84 16.30
N ASP A 442 28.46 25.38 17.46
CA ASP A 442 27.92 25.78 18.74
C ASP A 442 28.54 27.11 19.24
N ALA A 443 28.25 27.46 20.45
CA ALA A 443 28.78 28.67 21.08
C ALA A 443 30.34 28.69 21.15
N ASP A 444 30.97 27.52 21.10
CA ASP A 444 32.42 27.34 21.07
C ASP A 444 33.02 27.43 19.65
N GLY A 445 32.16 27.58 18.61
CA GLY A 445 32.55 27.91 17.22
C GLY A 445 33.03 26.76 16.36
N GLY A 446 32.90 25.50 16.81
CA GLY A 446 33.34 24.32 16.09
C GLY A 446 32.24 23.59 15.31
N TYR A 447 32.52 23.22 14.05
CA TYR A 447 31.66 22.26 13.32
C TYR A 447 31.76 20.87 13.91
N GLN A 448 30.65 20.12 13.84
CA GLN A 448 30.64 18.68 14.14
C GLN A 448 30.17 17.92 12.91
N ILE A 449 30.60 16.67 12.74
CA ILE A 449 30.23 15.84 11.61
C ILE A 449 29.36 14.68 12.06
N ILE A 450 28.32 14.37 11.31
CA ILE A 450 27.46 13.18 11.49
C ILE A 450 27.54 12.32 10.25
N THR A 451 27.75 11.02 10.45
CA THR A 451 27.84 10.00 9.41
C THR A 451 26.70 9.02 9.51
N LYS A 452 26.53 8.13 8.51
CA LYS A 452 25.56 7.02 8.56
C LYS A 452 25.77 6.12 9.78
N SER A 453 27.03 5.90 10.17
CA SER A 453 27.36 5.08 11.35
C SER A 453 26.86 5.68 12.67
N ASP A 454 26.92 7.03 12.78
CA ASP A 454 26.40 7.72 13.97
C ASP A 454 24.89 7.57 14.09
N LEU A 455 24.18 7.64 12.95
CA LEU A 455 22.72 7.44 12.93
C LEU A 455 22.32 6.03 13.32
N ILE A 456 23.02 5.03 12.75
CA ILE A 456 22.78 3.63 13.10
C ILE A 456 23.00 3.40 14.60
N SER A 457 24.08 3.96 15.16
CA SER A 457 24.40 3.83 16.57
C SER A 457 23.35 4.51 17.49
N ALA A 458 22.87 5.69 17.09
CA ALA A 458 21.85 6.41 17.85
C ALA A 458 20.49 5.68 17.82
N LEU A 459 20.10 5.14 16.66
CA LEU A 459 18.87 4.36 16.52
C LEU A 459 18.94 3.05 17.29
N ALA A 460 20.05 2.32 17.22
CA ALA A 460 20.25 1.06 17.96
C ALA A 460 20.31 1.26 19.49
N GLY A 461 20.72 2.45 19.94
CA GLY A 461 20.72 2.81 21.35
C GLY A 461 19.32 3.21 21.87
N ALA A 462 18.48 3.79 21.02
CA ALA A 462 17.11 4.17 21.36
C ALA A 462 16.21 2.94 21.58
N ASP A 463 16.37 1.87 20.78
CA ASP A 463 15.63 0.62 20.95
C ASP A 463 15.94 -0.10 22.28
N ARG A 464 17.15 0.04 22.82
CA ARG A 464 17.54 -0.58 24.10
C ARG A 464 16.98 0.13 25.32
N ASN A 465 16.59 1.40 25.20
CA ASN A 465 15.97 2.18 26.28
C ASN A 465 14.44 2.11 26.29
N GLY A 466 13.81 1.51 25.26
CA GLY A 466 12.36 1.30 25.18
C GLY A 466 11.83 0.07 25.92
N ASP A 467 12.68 -0.91 26.24
CA ASP A 467 12.26 -2.17 26.92
C ASP A 467 12.32 -2.11 28.45
N GLY A 468 12.47 -0.95 29.04
CA GLY A 468 12.65 -0.75 30.49
C GLY A 468 11.40 -0.26 31.22
N PHE A 469 10.17 -0.70 30.86
CA PHE A 469 9.01 -0.51 31.76
C PHE A 469 7.87 -1.48 31.43
N ASN A 470 8.00 -2.72 31.92
CA ASN A 470 6.86 -3.55 32.32
C ASN A 470 7.36 -4.68 33.23
N GLY A 471 7.43 -4.36 34.49
CA GLY A 471 7.55 -5.32 35.58
C GLY A 471 6.66 -4.86 36.74
N THR A 472 5.78 -5.74 37.16
CA THR A 472 4.99 -5.76 38.42
C THR A 472 3.75 -4.83 38.44
N THR A 473 2.59 -5.31 38.34
CA THR A 473 1.67 -6.07 39.20
C THR A 473 0.38 -6.41 38.46
#